data_97243b1255b446ff9183e4665b0f356e
#
_entry.id   97243b1255b446ff9183e4665b0f356e
#
_cell.length_a   1.000
_cell.length_b   1.000
_cell.length_c   1.000
_cell.angle_alpha   90.00
_cell.angle_beta   90.00
_cell.angle_gamma   90.00
#
_symmetry.space_group_name_H-M   'P 1'
#
loop_
_entity.id
_entity.type
_entity.pdbx_description
1 polymer ?
#
loop_
_entity_poly.entity_id
_entity_poly.type
_entity_poly.pdbx_seq_one_letter_code
_entity_poly.pdbx_strand_id
1 'polypeptide(L)'
;TGEGGISPYHLKHGGDLVWQIGTAYFGCRNAEGGFDETLFAKNARLDVVKMIEIKLSQGAKLGHGGILPAIKLTQEIADIRHVPMGHDVVSPAAHSSFSTPLELLEFIVRLRTLSGGKPIGFKLCLGIRAEFLALCKAMLETGITPDFITVDADEGGTGAAHHRIYQFRLPACT
;
A
#
# COMPACT_ATOMS: atom_id res chain seq x y z
N THR A 1 -3.29 -2.21 9.55
CA THR A 1 -2.00 -2.90 9.37
C THR A 1 -1.03 -1.97 8.67
N GLY A 2 0.27 -2.26 8.71
CA GLY A 2 1.21 -1.72 7.74
C GLY A 2 1.21 -2.57 6.46
N GLU A 3 2.06 -2.21 5.48
CA GLU A 3 2.16 -2.89 4.18
C GLU A 3 2.73 -4.32 4.24
N GLY A 4 3.14 -4.80 5.41
CA GLY A 4 3.79 -6.09 5.61
C GLY A 4 2.88 -7.32 5.56
N GLY A 5 1.60 -7.15 5.28
CA GLY A 5 0.60 -8.22 5.31
C GLY A 5 -0.12 -8.33 6.66
N ILE A 6 -1.04 -9.28 6.75
CA ILE A 6 -1.80 -9.57 7.97
C ILE A 6 -1.07 -10.67 8.74
N SER A 7 -0.60 -10.34 9.94
CA SER A 7 0.08 -11.28 10.83
C SER A 7 -0.89 -11.86 11.88
N PRO A 8 -0.54 -12.98 12.54
CA PRO A 8 -1.31 -13.51 13.66
C PRO A 8 -1.50 -12.49 14.80
N TYR A 9 -0.57 -11.56 14.99
CA TYR A 9 -0.67 -10.51 16.00
C TYR A 9 -1.81 -9.53 15.74
N HIS A 10 -2.09 -9.21 14.47
CA HIS A 10 -3.25 -8.39 14.10
C HIS A 10 -4.58 -9.07 14.44
N LEU A 11 -4.61 -10.41 14.40
CA LEU A 11 -5.82 -11.20 14.62
C LEU A 11 -6.06 -11.54 16.09
N LYS A 12 -5.01 -11.44 16.92
CA LYS A 12 -5.00 -11.95 18.31
C LYS A 12 -6.12 -11.41 19.21
N HIS A 13 -6.52 -10.16 19.01
CA HIS A 13 -7.48 -9.48 19.90
C HIS A 13 -8.82 -9.17 19.23
N GLY A 14 -9.03 -9.64 17.98
CA GLY A 14 -10.31 -9.49 17.27
C GLY A 14 -10.67 -8.05 16.90
N GLY A 15 -9.69 -7.14 16.87
CA GLY A 15 -9.93 -5.74 16.47
C GLY A 15 -10.13 -5.61 14.95
N ASP A 16 -10.87 -4.58 14.56
CA ASP A 16 -11.08 -4.24 13.16
C ASP A 16 -9.78 -3.79 12.49
N LEU A 17 -9.56 -4.24 11.26
CA LEU A 17 -8.36 -3.95 10.48
C LEU A 17 -8.67 -3.13 9.24
N VAL A 18 -7.84 -2.12 8.99
CA VAL A 18 -7.60 -1.56 7.65
C VAL A 18 -6.39 -2.27 7.08
N TRP A 19 -6.56 -3.09 6.05
CA TRP A 19 -5.45 -3.81 5.43
C TRP A 19 -4.78 -2.95 4.39
N GLN A 20 -3.53 -2.57 4.64
CA GLN A 20 -2.73 -1.78 3.73
C GLN A 20 -1.95 -2.68 2.76
N ILE A 21 -2.02 -2.36 1.45
CA ILE A 21 -1.32 -3.06 0.36
C ILE A 21 -0.30 -2.12 -0.25
N GLY A 22 0.99 -2.47 -0.15
CA GLY A 22 2.08 -1.74 -0.78
C GLY A 22 2.48 -2.33 -2.13
N THR A 23 3.51 -1.74 -2.73
CA THR A 23 4.02 -2.08 -4.08
C THR A 23 4.59 -3.49 -4.21
N ALA A 24 4.92 -4.14 -3.09
CA ALA A 24 5.38 -5.53 -3.06
C ALA A 24 4.25 -6.54 -2.86
N TYR A 25 3.00 -6.11 -2.69
CA TYR A 25 1.81 -6.95 -2.50
C TYR A 25 1.92 -8.00 -1.39
N PHE A 26 2.60 -7.67 -0.29
CA PHE A 26 2.75 -8.61 0.83
C PHE A 26 1.40 -9.10 1.35
N GLY A 27 1.27 -10.42 1.47
CA GLY A 27 0.02 -11.09 1.82
C GLY A 27 -0.93 -11.38 0.65
N CYS A 28 -0.71 -10.76 -0.51
CA CYS A 28 -1.42 -11.06 -1.77
C CYS A 28 -0.45 -11.06 -2.98
N ARG A 29 0.75 -11.56 -2.76
CA ARG A 29 1.84 -11.62 -3.73
C ARG A 29 1.95 -13.02 -4.33
N ASN A 30 2.07 -13.11 -5.67
CA ASN A 30 2.44 -14.34 -6.36
C ASN A 30 3.96 -14.60 -6.31
N ALA A 31 4.40 -15.74 -6.86
CA ALA A 31 5.81 -16.14 -6.87
C ALA A 31 6.72 -15.16 -7.64
N GLU A 32 6.20 -14.51 -8.66
CA GLU A 32 6.88 -13.52 -9.51
C GLU A 32 6.91 -12.13 -8.90
N GLY A 33 6.22 -11.93 -7.76
CA GLY A 33 6.17 -10.66 -7.06
C GLY A 33 5.03 -9.73 -7.46
N GLY A 34 4.14 -10.18 -8.31
CA GLY A 34 2.95 -9.47 -8.74
C GLY A 34 1.75 -9.68 -7.81
N PHE A 35 0.66 -9.01 -8.14
CA PHE A 35 -0.61 -9.13 -7.45
C PHE A 35 -1.30 -10.47 -7.75
N ASP A 36 -1.77 -11.15 -6.71
CA ASP A 36 -2.54 -12.38 -6.78
C ASP A 36 -3.97 -12.17 -6.27
N GLU A 37 -4.95 -12.31 -7.15
CA GLU A 37 -6.36 -12.10 -6.84
C GLU A 37 -6.92 -13.10 -5.83
N THR A 38 -6.48 -14.35 -5.91
CA THR A 38 -6.97 -15.43 -5.04
C THR A 38 -6.50 -15.19 -3.60
N LEU A 39 -5.22 -14.89 -3.44
CA LEU A 39 -4.64 -14.55 -2.13
C LEU A 39 -5.24 -13.25 -1.59
N PHE A 40 -5.44 -12.24 -2.46
CA PHE A 40 -6.11 -11.01 -2.08
C PHE A 40 -7.52 -11.28 -1.57
N ALA A 41 -8.36 -11.96 -2.36
CA ALA A 41 -9.74 -12.25 -2.00
C ALA A 41 -9.86 -13.05 -0.70
N LYS A 42 -8.96 -14.02 -0.48
CA LYS A 42 -8.90 -14.79 0.75
C LYS A 42 -8.68 -13.89 1.98
N ASN A 43 -7.72 -12.99 1.94
CA ASN A 43 -7.39 -12.11 3.05
C ASN A 43 -8.39 -10.96 3.20
N ALA A 44 -8.80 -10.35 2.07
CA ALA A 44 -9.74 -9.25 2.07
C ALA A 44 -11.11 -9.61 2.65
N ARG A 45 -11.55 -10.87 2.50
CA ARG A 45 -12.84 -11.35 3.01
C ARG A 45 -12.85 -11.77 4.47
N LEU A 46 -11.72 -11.75 5.17
CA LEU A 46 -11.70 -11.97 6.62
C LEU A 46 -12.61 -10.94 7.30
N ASP A 47 -13.43 -11.38 8.26
CA ASP A 47 -14.39 -10.52 8.96
C ASP A 47 -13.74 -9.35 9.68
N VAL A 48 -12.51 -9.52 10.17
CA VAL A 48 -11.75 -8.46 10.85
C VAL A 48 -11.25 -7.38 9.87
N VAL A 49 -11.13 -7.67 8.58
CA VAL A 49 -10.73 -6.68 7.56
C VAL A 49 -11.96 -5.88 7.17
N LYS A 50 -12.02 -4.62 7.58
CA LYS A 50 -13.16 -3.73 7.31
C LYS A 50 -12.93 -2.82 6.13
N MET A 51 -11.70 -2.44 5.86
CA MET A 51 -11.31 -1.53 4.78
C MET A 51 -9.96 -1.98 4.21
N ILE A 52 -9.69 -1.57 2.97
CA ILE A 52 -8.44 -1.86 2.27
C ILE A 52 -7.85 -0.54 1.77
N GLU A 53 -6.56 -0.34 2.01
CA GLU A 53 -5.83 0.86 1.63
C GLU A 53 -4.67 0.52 0.68
N ILE A 54 -4.67 1.08 -0.53
CA ILE A 54 -3.57 0.99 -1.47
C ILE A 54 -2.54 2.05 -1.11
N LYS A 55 -1.33 1.64 -0.72
CA LYS A 55 -0.26 2.58 -0.41
C LYS A 55 0.49 2.96 -1.69
N LEU A 56 0.28 4.17 -2.19
CA LEU A 56 0.97 4.71 -3.35
C LEU A 56 2.33 5.30 -2.98
N SER A 57 2.37 6.08 -1.90
CA SER A 57 3.60 6.72 -1.41
C SER A 57 3.52 7.03 0.07
N GLN A 58 4.64 7.45 0.65
CA GLN A 58 4.71 7.95 2.03
C GLN A 58 5.65 9.15 2.11
N GLY A 59 5.37 10.10 3.03
CA GLY A 59 6.09 11.37 3.15
C GLY A 59 7.55 11.20 3.48
N ALA A 60 7.89 10.29 4.38
CA ALA A 60 9.26 10.11 4.86
C ALA A 60 10.25 9.55 3.80
N LYS A 61 9.77 8.99 2.67
CA LYS A 61 10.62 8.52 1.55
C LYS A 61 9.84 8.49 0.24
N LEU A 62 9.75 9.63 -0.38
CA LEU A 62 9.13 9.80 -1.69
C LEU A 62 9.89 9.02 -2.77
N GLY A 63 9.15 8.26 -3.59
CA GLY A 63 9.70 7.58 -4.76
C GLY A 63 10.65 6.42 -4.48
N HIS A 64 10.79 5.97 -3.25
CA HIS A 64 11.63 4.84 -2.89
C HIS A 64 10.80 3.69 -2.32
N GLY A 65 11.08 2.46 -2.76
CA GLY A 65 10.57 1.25 -2.15
C GLY A 65 11.25 0.94 -0.80
N GLY A 66 10.70 -0.04 -0.08
CA GLY A 66 11.29 -0.54 1.16
C GLY A 66 12.35 -1.62 0.89
N ILE A 67 13.32 -1.72 1.80
CA ILE A 67 14.28 -2.83 1.83
C ILE A 67 14.23 -3.46 3.22
N LEU A 68 13.96 -4.78 3.27
CA LEU A 68 14.16 -5.59 4.46
C LEU A 68 15.37 -6.49 4.21
N PRO A 69 16.50 -6.25 4.89
CA PRO A 69 17.69 -7.09 4.74
C PRO A 69 17.43 -8.55 5.13
N ALA A 70 18.05 -9.49 4.41
CA ALA A 70 17.91 -10.94 4.66
C ALA A 70 18.18 -11.32 6.11
N ILE A 71 19.15 -10.68 6.77
CA ILE A 71 19.49 -10.92 8.18
C ILE A 71 18.34 -10.60 9.16
N LYS A 72 17.39 -9.73 8.77
CA LYS A 72 16.20 -9.38 9.56
C LYS A 72 14.95 -10.17 9.16
N LEU A 73 15.06 -10.99 8.11
CA LEU A 73 13.96 -11.78 7.61
C LEU A 73 13.84 -13.08 8.44
N THR A 74 12.81 -13.19 9.24
CA THR A 74 12.46 -14.43 9.97
C THR A 74 11.55 -15.28 9.12
N GLN A 75 11.44 -16.60 9.43
CA GLN A 75 10.51 -17.49 8.74
C GLN A 75 9.08 -16.99 8.83
N GLU A 76 8.65 -16.49 10.00
CA GLU A 76 7.33 -15.90 10.19
C GLU A 76 7.06 -14.72 9.22
N ILE A 77 8.03 -13.82 9.09
CA ILE A 77 7.92 -12.69 8.16
C ILE A 77 7.88 -13.15 6.71
N ALA A 78 8.69 -14.15 6.36
CA ALA A 78 8.74 -14.71 5.03
C ALA A 78 7.39 -15.34 4.64
N ASP A 79 6.79 -16.11 5.54
CA ASP A 79 5.49 -16.75 5.33
C ASP A 79 4.36 -15.72 5.18
N ILE A 80 4.33 -14.68 6.03
CA ILE A 80 3.32 -13.62 5.97
C ILE A 80 3.44 -12.79 4.68
N ARG A 81 4.67 -12.51 4.25
CA ARG A 81 4.94 -11.68 3.08
C ARG A 81 4.96 -12.45 1.76
N HIS A 82 4.93 -13.77 1.81
CA HIS A 82 5.09 -14.68 0.66
C HIS A 82 6.40 -14.42 -0.10
N VAL A 83 7.52 -14.40 0.63
CA VAL A 83 8.86 -14.17 0.07
C VAL A 83 9.81 -15.28 0.49
N PRO A 84 10.82 -15.61 -0.35
CA PRO A 84 11.81 -16.63 -0.01
C PRO A 84 12.75 -16.15 1.11
N MET A 85 13.20 -17.09 1.95
CA MET A 85 14.24 -16.83 2.95
C MET A 85 15.62 -16.63 2.30
N GLY A 86 16.50 -15.93 3.01
CA GLY A 86 17.91 -15.80 2.64
C GLY A 86 18.23 -14.70 1.61
N HIS A 87 17.25 -13.92 1.20
CA HIS A 87 17.42 -12.80 0.27
C HIS A 87 16.85 -11.52 0.84
N ASP A 88 17.44 -10.39 0.45
CA ASP A 88 16.88 -9.07 0.76
C ASP A 88 15.50 -8.92 0.07
N VAL A 89 14.53 -8.43 0.81
CA VAL A 89 13.18 -8.18 0.27
C VAL A 89 13.08 -6.72 -0.12
N VAL A 90 13.07 -6.46 -1.42
CA VAL A 90 12.97 -5.12 -1.99
C VAL A 90 11.54 -4.88 -2.49
N SER A 91 10.92 -3.80 -2.01
CA SER A 91 9.64 -3.34 -2.56
C SER A 91 9.91 -2.42 -3.75
N PRO A 92 9.24 -2.62 -4.90
CA PRO A 92 9.35 -1.70 -6.05
C PRO A 92 8.93 -0.27 -5.69
N ALA A 93 9.40 0.71 -6.45
CA ALA A 93 9.01 2.12 -6.28
C ALA A 93 7.54 2.38 -6.67
N ALA A 94 6.99 1.57 -7.59
CA ALA A 94 5.63 1.70 -8.10
C ALA A 94 4.90 0.35 -8.10
N HIS A 95 3.57 0.40 -8.11
CA HIS A 95 2.75 -0.80 -8.30
C HIS A 95 2.89 -1.33 -9.73
N SER A 96 2.91 -2.67 -9.88
CA SER A 96 2.92 -3.30 -11.20
C SER A 96 1.53 -3.48 -11.81
N SER A 97 0.47 -3.33 -11.00
CA SER A 97 -0.92 -3.54 -11.44
C SER A 97 -1.53 -2.33 -12.14
N PHE A 98 -0.90 -1.16 -12.04
CA PHE A 98 -1.36 0.08 -12.67
C PHE A 98 -0.19 1.07 -12.79
N SER A 99 -0.26 1.95 -13.78
CA SER A 99 0.74 3.00 -14.08
C SER A 99 0.13 4.38 -14.31
N THR A 100 -1.18 4.45 -14.45
CA THR A 100 -1.94 5.68 -14.70
C THR A 100 -3.03 5.89 -13.67
N PRO A 101 -3.52 7.13 -13.48
CA PRO A 101 -4.68 7.40 -12.63
C PRO A 101 -5.93 6.60 -13.02
N LEU A 102 -6.18 6.40 -14.30
CA LEU A 102 -7.33 5.61 -14.79
C LEU A 102 -7.20 4.14 -14.38
N GLU A 103 -6.05 3.53 -14.62
CA GLU A 103 -5.78 2.15 -14.21
C GLU A 103 -5.85 1.95 -12.69
N LEU A 104 -5.43 2.95 -11.89
CA LEU A 104 -5.64 2.91 -10.44
C LEU A 104 -7.11 2.84 -10.07
N LEU A 105 -7.97 3.64 -10.72
CA LEU A 105 -9.41 3.62 -10.46
C LEU A 105 -10.05 2.29 -10.88
N GLU A 106 -9.64 1.73 -12.01
CA GLU A 106 -10.05 0.38 -12.45
C GLU A 106 -9.59 -0.69 -11.44
N PHE A 107 -8.37 -0.58 -10.94
CA PHE A 107 -7.87 -1.46 -9.89
C PHE A 107 -8.69 -1.36 -8.60
N ILE A 108 -9.11 -0.16 -8.18
CA ILE A 108 -10.03 0.03 -7.04
C ILE A 108 -11.34 -0.73 -7.25
N VAL A 109 -11.96 -0.63 -8.43
CA VAL A 109 -13.20 -1.37 -8.77
C VAL A 109 -12.97 -2.88 -8.68
N ARG A 110 -11.84 -3.35 -9.23
CA ARG A 110 -11.45 -4.77 -9.17
C ARG A 110 -11.31 -5.24 -7.71
N LEU A 111 -10.64 -4.48 -6.85
CA LEU A 111 -10.47 -4.82 -5.44
C LEU A 111 -11.81 -4.81 -4.67
N ARG A 112 -12.72 -3.89 -4.97
CA ARG A 112 -14.07 -3.90 -4.40
C ARG A 112 -14.80 -5.21 -4.73
N THR A 113 -14.75 -5.64 -5.97
CA THR A 113 -15.38 -6.90 -6.40
C THR A 113 -14.76 -8.10 -5.69
N LEU A 114 -13.44 -8.18 -5.64
CA LEU A 114 -12.72 -9.29 -5.02
C LEU A 114 -12.93 -9.36 -3.50
N SER A 115 -13.03 -8.21 -2.83
CA SER A 115 -13.24 -8.12 -1.38
C SER A 115 -14.69 -8.39 -0.94
N GLY A 116 -15.64 -8.49 -1.88
CA GLY A 116 -17.06 -8.61 -1.56
C GLY A 116 -17.71 -7.26 -1.20
N GLY A 117 -17.25 -6.17 -1.79
CA GLY A 117 -17.84 -4.83 -1.64
C GLY A 117 -17.27 -4.01 -0.48
N LYS A 118 -16.14 -4.40 0.10
CA LYS A 118 -15.50 -3.61 1.17
C LYS A 118 -14.98 -2.26 0.66
N PRO A 119 -14.94 -1.22 1.52
CA PRO A 119 -14.37 0.08 1.18
C PRO A 119 -12.91 -0.04 0.75
N ILE A 120 -12.57 0.57 -0.40
CA ILE A 120 -11.23 0.64 -0.95
C ILE A 120 -10.80 2.10 -1.05
N GLY A 121 -9.71 2.45 -0.39
CA GLY A 121 -9.09 3.75 -0.52
C GLY A 121 -7.62 3.66 -0.88
N PHE A 122 -6.96 4.79 -0.94
CA PHE A 122 -5.52 4.84 -1.13
C PHE A 122 -4.85 5.88 -0.23
N LYS A 123 -3.56 5.65 0.02
CA LYS A 123 -2.69 6.56 0.76
C LYS A 123 -1.63 7.12 -0.17
N LEU A 124 -1.44 8.44 -0.14
CA LEU A 124 -0.39 9.12 -0.90
C LEU A 124 0.22 10.26 -0.09
N CYS A 125 1.45 10.62 -0.46
CA CYS A 125 2.07 11.88 -0.11
C CYS A 125 1.87 12.87 -1.26
N LEU A 126 1.46 14.10 -0.95
CA LEU A 126 1.26 15.16 -1.94
C LEU A 126 2.60 15.85 -2.23
N GLY A 127 3.36 15.28 -3.18
CA GLY A 127 4.62 15.87 -3.64
C GLY A 127 4.40 16.88 -4.76
N ILE A 128 3.77 16.46 -5.84
CA ILE A 128 3.50 17.30 -7.01
C ILE A 128 1.99 17.53 -7.15
N ARG A 129 1.56 18.77 -7.02
CA ARG A 129 0.13 19.14 -7.10
C ARG A 129 -0.55 18.62 -8.38
N ALA A 130 0.16 18.65 -9.51
CA ALA A 130 -0.39 18.21 -10.80
C ALA A 130 -0.76 16.72 -10.79
N GLU A 131 -0.02 15.86 -10.08
CA GLU A 131 -0.32 14.43 -9.98
C GLU A 131 -1.65 14.20 -9.22
N PHE A 132 -1.87 14.91 -8.14
CA PHE A 132 -3.15 14.84 -7.41
C PHE A 132 -4.32 15.36 -8.25
N LEU A 133 -4.13 16.44 -8.97
CA LEU A 133 -5.15 16.98 -9.88
C LEU A 133 -5.45 16.01 -11.04
N ALA A 134 -4.46 15.25 -11.52
CA ALA A 134 -4.68 14.20 -12.52
C ALA A 134 -5.56 13.06 -11.96
N LEU A 135 -5.38 12.67 -10.69
CA LEU A 135 -6.27 11.72 -10.01
C LEU A 135 -7.69 12.27 -9.90
N CYS A 136 -7.85 13.54 -9.48
CA CYS A 136 -9.16 14.19 -9.40
C CYS A 136 -9.86 14.23 -10.77
N LYS A 137 -9.11 14.56 -11.83
CA LYS A 137 -9.62 14.58 -13.21
C LYS A 137 -10.09 13.19 -13.64
N ALA A 138 -9.29 12.15 -13.40
CA ALA A 138 -9.67 10.78 -13.72
C ALA A 138 -10.95 10.34 -12.97
N MET A 139 -11.10 10.71 -11.69
CA MET A 139 -12.33 10.46 -10.93
C MET A 139 -13.54 11.14 -11.55
N LEU A 140 -13.40 12.38 -12.01
CA LEU A 140 -14.49 13.12 -12.67
C LEU A 140 -14.85 12.51 -14.04
N GLU A 141 -13.87 12.08 -14.82
CA GLU A 141 -14.07 11.49 -16.15
C GLU A 141 -14.72 10.09 -16.09
N THR A 142 -14.34 9.29 -15.10
CA THR A 142 -14.82 7.90 -14.98
C THR A 142 -16.05 7.76 -14.09
N GLY A 143 -16.31 8.72 -13.20
CA GLY A 143 -17.28 8.57 -12.12
C GLY A 143 -16.87 7.59 -11.03
N ILE A 144 -15.65 7.01 -11.11
CA ILE A 144 -15.12 6.08 -10.12
C ILE A 144 -14.36 6.88 -9.06
N THR A 145 -14.72 6.66 -7.79
CA THR A 145 -14.03 7.31 -6.66
C THR A 145 -13.54 6.27 -5.66
N PRO A 146 -12.42 6.51 -4.97
CA PRO A 146 -12.07 5.76 -3.76
C PRO A 146 -13.09 6.04 -2.66
N ASP A 147 -13.20 5.13 -1.69
CA ASP A 147 -14.07 5.35 -0.53
C ASP A 147 -13.44 6.30 0.49
N PHE A 148 -12.11 6.38 0.48
CA PHE A 148 -11.33 7.32 1.30
C PHE A 148 -9.96 7.59 0.68
N ILE A 149 -9.34 8.70 1.07
CA ILE A 149 -7.99 9.08 0.71
C ILE A 149 -7.24 9.45 1.98
N THR A 150 -6.11 8.79 2.24
CA THR A 150 -5.19 9.12 3.32
C THR A 150 -4.06 9.98 2.78
N VAL A 151 -3.94 11.19 3.29
CA VAL A 151 -2.80 12.07 2.98
C VAL A 151 -1.71 11.84 4.03
N ASP A 152 -0.57 11.33 3.58
CA ASP A 152 0.61 11.12 4.44
C ASP A 152 1.49 12.36 4.39
N ALA A 153 1.62 13.02 5.54
CA ALA A 153 2.47 14.19 5.68
C ALA A 153 3.94 13.79 5.89
N ASP A 154 4.82 14.79 5.88
CA ASP A 154 6.27 14.61 6.09
C ASP A 154 6.62 14.32 7.57
N GLU A 155 5.63 14.28 8.44
CA GLU A 155 5.78 14.09 9.87
C GLU A 155 5.86 12.60 10.21
N GLY A 156 6.83 12.25 11.03
CA GLY A 156 7.07 10.87 11.44
C GLY A 156 8.16 10.18 10.61
N GLY A 157 8.95 9.38 11.30
CA GLY A 157 10.05 8.64 10.72
C GLY A 157 9.60 7.30 10.13
N THR A 158 10.46 6.75 9.30
CA THR A 158 10.44 5.34 8.92
C THR A 158 11.77 4.73 9.29
N GLY A 159 11.79 3.47 9.74
CA GLY A 159 13.04 2.73 10.01
C GLY A 159 13.95 2.58 8.80
N ALA A 160 13.48 2.95 7.60
CA ALA A 160 14.24 2.92 6.35
C ALA A 160 14.54 4.33 5.79
N ALA A 161 14.27 5.42 6.54
CA ALA A 161 14.60 6.76 6.10
C ALA A 161 16.11 6.99 6.10
N HIS A 162 16.64 7.43 4.98
CA HIS A 162 18.00 7.95 4.91
C HIS A 162 18.07 9.32 5.59
N HIS A 163 19.12 9.57 6.40
CA HIS A 163 19.35 10.83 7.11
C HIS A 163 19.33 12.12 6.27
N ARG A 164 19.31 12.03 4.95
CA ARG A 164 19.29 13.17 4.02
C ARG A 164 17.90 13.63 3.57
N ILE A 165 16.82 12.95 3.94
CA ILE A 165 15.45 13.26 3.44
C ILE A 165 14.73 14.27 4.32
N TYR A 166 15.24 14.59 5.50
CA TYR A 166 14.62 15.50 6.47
C TYR A 166 14.63 17.00 6.10
N GLN A 167 15.09 17.39 4.92
CA GLN A 167 15.26 18.82 4.56
C GLN A 167 14.21 19.42 3.60
N PHE A 168 13.21 18.66 3.18
CA PHE A 168 12.11 19.25 2.39
C PHE A 168 10.94 19.64 3.31
N ARG A 169 11.04 20.85 3.88
CA ARG A 169 9.86 21.53 4.43
C ARG A 169 8.96 21.93 3.27
N LEU A 170 7.73 21.42 3.25
CA LEU A 170 6.68 22.05 2.45
C LEU A 170 6.54 23.49 2.95
N PRO A 171 6.49 24.51 2.05
CA PRO A 171 6.10 25.84 2.48
C PRO A 171 4.71 25.74 3.08
N ALA A 172 4.53 26.37 4.26
CA ALA A 172 3.23 26.46 4.90
C ALA A 172 2.22 26.99 3.88
N CYS A 173 1.06 26.32 3.77
CA CYS A 173 -0.06 26.86 3.02
C CYS A 173 -0.47 28.17 3.70
N THR A 174 -0.13 29.31 3.07
CA THR A 174 -0.72 30.61 3.33
C THR A 174 -1.93 30.82 2.43
#